data_9d885be178545b63776b10bc61c7dfd6
#
_entry.id   9d885be178545b63776b10bc61c7dfd6
#
_cell.length_a   1.000
_cell.length_b   1.000
_cell.length_c   1.000
_cell.angle_alpha   90.00
_cell.angle_beta   90.00
_cell.angle_gamma   90.00
#
_symmetry.space_group_name_H-M   'P 1'
#
loop_
_entity.id
_entity.type
_entity.pdbx_description
1 polymer ?
#
loop_
_entity_poly.entity_id
_entity_poly.type
_entity_poly.pdbx_seq_one_letter_code
_entity_poly.pdbx_strand_id
1 'polypeptide(L)' 'MTDPYENLVTAVVQQTVSDWRAAVRKLRKRPNNYRAKRRRDECEAFFRSERFTALTGANGSYILRMLKKEEEIYDE' A
#
# COMPACT_ATOMS: atom_id res chain seq x y z
N MET A 1 25.60 -1.16 -10.26
CA MET A 1 25.51 -0.14 -9.21
C MET A 1 24.12 0.44 -9.22
N THR A 2 23.41 0.38 -8.10
CA THR A 2 22.04 0.85 -8.02
C THR A 2 22.03 2.37 -7.86
N ASP A 3 21.23 3.05 -8.67
CA ASP A 3 21.03 4.48 -8.55
C ASP A 3 20.39 4.77 -7.17
N PRO A 4 20.96 5.69 -6.36
CA PRO A 4 20.34 6.05 -5.08
C PRO A 4 18.88 6.48 -5.21
N TYR A 5 18.55 7.07 -6.35
CA TYR A 5 17.18 7.50 -6.64
C TYR A 5 16.22 6.30 -6.78
N GLU A 6 16.66 5.25 -7.47
CA GLU A 6 15.88 4.02 -7.61
C GLU A 6 15.66 3.35 -6.27
N ASN A 7 16.67 3.34 -5.40
CA ASN A 7 16.55 2.80 -4.06
C ASN A 7 15.47 3.52 -3.25
N LEU A 8 15.42 4.85 -3.37
CA LEU A 8 14.42 5.65 -2.66
C LEU A 8 13.02 5.32 -3.16
N VAL A 9 12.83 5.22 -4.48
CA VAL A 9 11.55 4.87 -5.09
C VAL A 9 11.08 3.50 -4.60
N THR A 10 11.97 2.51 -4.63
CA THR A 10 11.67 1.16 -4.16
C THR A 10 11.28 1.17 -2.69
N ALA A 11 12.00 1.92 -1.86
CA ALA A 11 11.70 2.04 -0.44
C ALA A 11 10.31 2.62 -0.18
N VAL A 12 9.92 3.65 -0.94
CA VAL A 12 8.60 4.27 -0.81
C VAL A 12 7.50 3.26 -1.14
N VAL A 13 7.64 2.53 -2.24
CA VAL A 13 6.66 1.53 -2.65
C VAL A 13 6.56 0.43 -1.61
N GLN A 14 7.69 -0.11 -1.16
CA GLN A 14 7.72 -1.18 -0.17
C GLN A 14 7.10 -0.74 1.16
N GLN A 15 7.40 0.48 1.60
CA GLN A 15 6.86 1.01 2.85
C GLN A 15 5.33 1.15 2.76
N THR A 16 4.83 1.68 1.64
CA THR A 16 3.39 1.87 1.47
C THR A 16 2.66 0.52 1.42
N VAL A 17 3.22 -0.46 0.72
CA VAL A 17 2.67 -1.82 0.67
C VAL A 17 2.66 -2.44 2.06
N SER A 18 3.76 -2.32 2.80
CA SER A 18 3.88 -2.86 4.15
C SER A 18 2.87 -2.23 5.10
N ASP A 19 2.72 -0.91 5.05
CA ASP A 19 1.78 -0.18 5.90
C ASP A 19 0.33 -0.61 5.60
N TRP A 20 0.00 -0.74 4.32
CA TRP A 20 -1.34 -1.18 3.91
C TRP A 20 -1.64 -2.59 4.42
N ARG A 21 -0.70 -3.53 4.22
CA ARG A 21 -0.86 -4.90 4.68
C ARG A 21 -1.03 -5.00 6.18
N ALA A 22 -0.24 -4.24 6.93
CA ALA A 22 -0.34 -4.22 8.40
C ALA A 22 -1.71 -3.71 8.85
N ALA A 23 -2.22 -2.66 8.20
CA ALA A 23 -3.54 -2.11 8.52
C ALA A 23 -4.65 -3.11 8.23
N VAL A 24 -4.60 -3.79 7.09
CA VAL A 24 -5.60 -4.79 6.71
C VAL A 24 -5.61 -5.97 7.69
N ARG A 25 -4.43 -6.44 8.10
CA ARG A 25 -4.33 -7.52 9.08
C ARG A 25 -4.94 -7.14 10.43
N LYS A 26 -4.70 -5.92 10.87
CA LYS A 26 -5.31 -5.42 12.10
C LYS A 26 -6.83 -5.35 11.99
N LEU A 27 -7.34 -4.94 10.83
CA LEU A 27 -8.77 -4.86 10.59
C LEU A 27 -9.45 -6.22 10.55
N ARG A 28 -8.74 -7.27 10.14
CA ARG A 28 -9.27 -8.64 10.20
C ARG A 28 -9.53 -9.08 11.62
N LYS A 29 -8.61 -8.73 12.52
CA LYS A 29 -8.74 -9.07 13.94
C LYS A 29 -9.76 -8.19 14.64
N ARG A 30 -9.78 -6.90 14.31
CA ARG A 30 -10.67 -5.92 14.92
C ARG A 30 -11.23 -4.99 13.84
N PRO A 31 -12.39 -5.35 13.25
CA PRO A 31 -12.97 -4.55 12.15
C PRO A 31 -13.28 -3.10 12.53
N ASN A 32 -13.44 -2.83 13.83
CA ASN A 32 -13.73 -1.49 14.33
C ASN A 32 -12.48 -0.71 14.74
N ASN A 33 -11.30 -1.22 14.40
CA ASN A 33 -10.05 -0.52 14.72
C ASN A 33 -9.93 0.74 13.86
N TYR A 34 -10.19 1.87 14.49
CA TYR A 34 -10.25 3.17 13.83
C TYR A 34 -8.93 3.59 13.21
N ARG A 35 -7.83 3.35 13.93
CA ARG A 35 -6.48 3.72 13.45
C ARG A 35 -6.08 2.90 12.24
N ALA A 36 -6.37 1.60 12.28
CA ALA A 36 -6.06 0.72 11.15
C ALA A 36 -6.87 1.09 9.91
N LYS A 37 -8.15 1.42 10.10
CA LYS A 37 -9.01 1.85 9.02
C LYS A 37 -8.50 3.13 8.37
N ARG A 38 -8.11 4.09 9.18
CA ARG A 38 -7.55 5.35 8.71
C ARG A 38 -6.23 5.14 7.96
N ARG A 39 -5.36 4.29 8.52
CA ARG A 39 -4.08 3.98 7.87
C ARG A 39 -4.29 3.31 6.51
N ARG A 40 -5.19 2.34 6.44
CA ARG A 40 -5.55 1.70 5.18
C ARG A 40 -6.03 2.72 4.17
N ASP A 41 -6.95 3.60 4.56
CA ASP A 41 -7.52 4.60 3.66
C ASP A 41 -6.46 5.59 3.17
N GLU A 42 -5.55 6.00 4.04
CA GLU A 42 -4.44 6.87 3.68
C GLU A 42 -3.51 6.21 2.66
N CYS A 43 -3.17 4.94 2.87
CA CYS A 43 -2.33 4.19 1.92
C CYS A 43 -3.03 4.05 0.58
N GLU A 44 -4.33 3.75 0.56
CA GLU A 44 -5.08 3.62 -0.68
C GLU A 44 -5.17 4.94 -1.43
N ALA A 45 -5.39 6.04 -0.71
CA ALA A 45 -5.40 7.37 -1.31
C ALA A 45 -4.05 7.71 -1.93
N PHE A 46 -2.96 7.35 -1.25
CA PHE A 46 -1.61 7.59 -1.77
C PHE A 46 -1.36 6.78 -3.04
N PHE A 47 -1.72 5.49 -3.07
CA PHE A 47 -1.56 4.68 -4.27
C PHE A 47 -2.31 5.27 -5.47
N ARG A 48 -3.46 5.88 -5.25
CA ARG A 48 -4.30 6.45 -6.31
C ARG A 48 -3.88 7.87 -6.70
N SER A 49 -2.97 8.47 -5.95
CA SER A 49 -2.60 9.87 -6.16
C SER A 49 -1.65 10.06 -7.33
N GLU A 50 -1.70 11.25 -7.94
CA GLU A 50 -0.73 11.63 -8.96
C GLU A 50 0.68 11.73 -8.39
N ARG A 51 0.78 12.07 -7.10
CA ARG A 51 2.05 12.14 -6.39
C ARG A 51 2.76 10.77 -6.40
N PHE A 52 2.02 9.70 -6.15
CA PHE A 52 2.60 8.35 -6.18
C PHE A 52 3.16 8.04 -7.57
N THR A 53 2.38 8.30 -8.61
CA THR A 53 2.80 8.07 -9.98
C THR A 53 4.01 8.94 -10.34
N ALA A 54 3.99 10.20 -9.94
CA ALA A 54 5.11 11.12 -10.20
C ALA A 54 6.39 10.68 -9.51
N LEU A 55 6.29 10.19 -8.27
CA LEU A 55 7.44 9.74 -7.50
C LEU A 55 8.02 8.41 -7.98
N THR A 56 7.16 7.48 -8.36
CA THR A 56 7.59 6.08 -8.59
C THR A 56 7.58 5.69 -10.05
N GLY A 57 6.85 6.40 -10.90
CA GLY A 57 6.63 5.99 -12.28
C GLY A 57 5.73 4.76 -12.40
N ALA A 58 5.18 4.29 -11.28
CA ALA A 58 4.35 3.09 -11.25
C ALA A 58 2.86 3.43 -11.20
N ASN A 59 2.03 2.48 -11.64
CA ASN A 59 0.59 2.61 -11.56
C ASN A 59 0.13 2.12 -10.18
N GLY A 60 -0.10 3.06 -9.25
CA GLY A 60 -0.49 2.73 -7.89
C GLY A 60 -1.85 2.04 -7.80
N SER A 61 -2.79 2.41 -8.67
CA SER A 61 -4.11 1.77 -8.69
C SER A 61 -4.00 0.28 -9.06
N TYR A 62 -3.10 -0.05 -9.98
CA TYR A 62 -2.85 -1.44 -10.35
C TYR A 62 -2.25 -2.21 -9.18
N ILE A 63 -1.25 -1.63 -8.51
CA ILE A 63 -0.62 -2.24 -7.33
C ILE A 63 -1.67 -2.52 -6.26
N LEU A 64 -2.52 -1.54 -5.98
CA LEU A 64 -3.57 -1.68 -4.96
C LEU A 64 -4.55 -2.80 -5.33
N ARG A 65 -4.93 -2.88 -6.60
CA ARG A 65 -5.81 -3.96 -7.07
C ARG A 65 -5.18 -5.33 -6.84
N MET A 66 -3.90 -5.47 -7.13
CA MET A 66 -3.19 -6.74 -6.91
C MET A 66 -3.10 -7.09 -5.43
N LEU A 67 -2.85 -6.10 -4.58
CA LEU A 67 -2.80 -6.30 -3.13
C LEU A 67 -4.15 -6.77 -2.59
N LYS A 68 -5.24 -6.16 -3.02
CA LYS A 68 -6.58 -6.55 -2.60
C LYS A 68 -6.90 -7.98 -3.05
N LYS A 69 -6.47 -8.35 -4.23
CA LYS A 69 -6.68 -9.68 -4.76
C LYS A 69 -5.93 -10.73 -3.94
N GLU A 70 -4.68 -10.46 -3.56
CA GLU A 70 -3.90 -11.33 -2.68
C GLU A 70 -4.59 -11.53 -1.33
N GLU A 71 -5.11 -10.45 -0.76
CA GLU A 71 -5.77 -10.50 0.55
C GLU A 71 -7.08 -11.28 0.48
N GLU A 72 -7.81 -11.20 -0.62
CA GLU A 72 -9.02 -12.01 -0.83
C GLU A 72 -8.71 -13.50 -0.84
N ILE A 73 -7.59 -13.90 -1.46
CA ILE A 73 -7.17 -15.30 -1.52
C ILE A 73 -6.86 -15.83 -0.13
N TYR A 74 -6.28 -15.01 0.74
CA TYR A 74 -5.91 -15.41 2.09
C TYR A 74 -7.05 -15.31 3.09
N ASP A 75 -8.19 -14.77 2.69
CA ASP A 75 -9.34 -14.54 3.57
C ASP A 75 -10.24 -15.76 3.73
N GLU A 76 -9.88 -16.88 3.16
CA GLU A 76 -10.67 -18.11 3.32
C GLU A 76 -10.42 -18.79 4.67
#